data_4479a6a02d7cf80d4b462dbda53634bc
#
_entry.id   4479a6a02d7cf80d4b462dbda53634bc
#
_cell.length_a   1.000
_cell.length_b   1.000
_cell.length_c   1.000
_cell.angle_alpha   90.00
_cell.angle_beta   90.00
_cell.angle_gamma   90.00
#
_symmetry.space_group_name_H-M   'P 1'
#
loop_
_entity.id
_entity.type
_entity.pdbx_description
1 polymer ?
#
loop_
_entity_poly.entity_id
_entity_poly.type
_entity_poly.pdbx_seq_one_letter_code
_entity_poly.pdbx_strand_id
1 'polypeptide(L)'
;MPAAAAATDVEELRITTVDPTKTPKPRHRAWPSWLYAVVFIVVDFLALAILQYGVTQSSTRVQLSSSLDSLGTMIGKMGQGNFVLLLNMLAIGLVYLILLMVSNRFWVASPILLCLAAVIAAIEKLKISARYEVILPSDLNFLKGNTGDVMSFLPPEAPAVIGMAVGVCAAAIILSVVCAHFDGRHGSMIRGGNKPLGAGLRVLFTVLPALAIALYVGSVGTVDSWGYRVSRGMGDKPSMWDSVYDAQRNGPVVSFLRQIDPKVMDEPTTYSEATMRQIAERYRKSAAAINKTRERSLTDSTVVYVLSESFSDPTRVPGVELNADPMPAIRQVKGETTSGLMLSSGYGGGTANMEYMGLTGLSMANFDSSLTSRTSSCCPGRAGRRA
;
A
#
# COMPACT_ATOMS: atom_id res chain seq x y z
N MET A 1 8.85 -92.67 -17.79
CA MET A 1 7.81 -91.86 -18.39
C MET A 1 6.92 -91.31 -17.30
N PRO A 2 6.93 -90.02 -17.07
CA PRO A 2 5.70 -89.37 -16.62
C PRO A 2 5.38 -88.09 -17.41
N ALA A 3 4.07 -87.89 -17.56
CA ALA A 3 3.45 -86.83 -18.32
C ALA A 3 3.51 -85.46 -17.58
N ALA A 4 3.77 -84.46 -18.37
CA ALA A 4 3.72 -83.07 -17.93
C ALA A 4 2.24 -82.61 -17.78
N ALA A 5 1.91 -82.10 -16.59
CA ALA A 5 0.65 -81.42 -16.36
C ALA A 5 0.80 -79.92 -16.69
N ALA A 6 0.03 -79.45 -17.67
CA ALA A 6 -0.09 -78.03 -17.99
C ALA A 6 -0.99 -77.38 -16.94
N ALA A 7 -0.44 -76.40 -16.20
CA ALA A 7 -1.19 -75.50 -15.35
C ALA A 7 -1.75 -74.39 -16.22
N THR A 8 -3.06 -74.36 -16.37
CA THR A 8 -3.87 -73.25 -16.96
C THR A 8 -4.06 -72.19 -15.88
N ASP A 9 -3.36 -71.03 -16.08
CA ASP A 9 -3.65 -69.83 -15.31
C ASP A 9 -5.03 -69.30 -15.70
N VAL A 10 -5.98 -69.44 -14.80
CA VAL A 10 -7.28 -68.78 -14.88
C VAL A 10 -7.13 -67.40 -14.27
N GLU A 11 -6.93 -66.43 -15.12
CA GLU A 11 -6.96 -65.02 -14.76
C GLU A 11 -8.40 -64.66 -14.31
N GLU A 12 -8.57 -64.52 -13.02
CA GLU A 12 -9.85 -64.20 -12.35
C GLU A 12 -10.26 -62.78 -12.77
N LEU A 13 -11.19 -62.66 -13.75
CA LEU A 13 -11.86 -61.41 -14.13
C LEU A 13 -12.60 -60.89 -12.89
N ARG A 14 -12.02 -59.93 -12.19
CA ARG A 14 -12.72 -59.13 -11.16
C ARG A 14 -13.81 -58.33 -11.88
N ILE A 15 -15.00 -58.88 -11.99
CA ILE A 15 -16.21 -58.16 -12.29
C ILE A 15 -16.49 -57.23 -11.11
N THR A 16 -16.12 -55.96 -11.23
CA THR A 16 -16.55 -54.93 -10.27
C THR A 16 -18.08 -54.82 -10.45
N THR A 17 -18.83 -55.43 -9.56
CA THR A 17 -20.26 -55.27 -9.44
C THR A 17 -20.57 -53.80 -9.15
N VAL A 18 -21.00 -53.06 -10.18
CA VAL A 18 -21.54 -51.70 -10.04
C VAL A 18 -22.85 -51.83 -9.27
N ASP A 19 -22.89 -51.32 -8.06
CA ASP A 19 -24.10 -51.24 -7.22
C ASP A 19 -25.19 -50.45 -7.95
N PRO A 20 -26.30 -51.08 -8.39
CA PRO A 20 -27.30 -50.41 -9.19
C PRO A 20 -28.14 -49.38 -8.43
N THR A 21 -27.91 -49.23 -7.10
CA THR A 21 -28.65 -48.28 -6.27
C THR A 21 -27.95 -46.92 -6.17
N LYS A 22 -26.71 -46.79 -6.65
CA LYS A 22 -26.00 -45.51 -6.69
C LYS A 22 -26.31 -44.75 -7.97
N THR A 23 -27.40 -43.97 -7.97
CA THR A 23 -27.60 -42.96 -9.00
C THR A 23 -26.36 -42.10 -9.13
N PRO A 24 -25.73 -41.96 -10.31
CA PRO A 24 -24.58 -41.10 -10.51
C PRO A 24 -24.94 -39.67 -10.13
N LYS A 25 -24.25 -39.08 -9.16
CA LYS A 25 -24.46 -37.68 -8.81
C LYS A 25 -24.33 -36.83 -10.08
N PRO A 26 -25.27 -35.90 -10.34
CA PRO A 26 -25.22 -35.07 -11.53
C PRO A 26 -23.85 -34.34 -11.56
N ARG A 27 -23.05 -34.67 -12.56
CA ARG A 27 -21.78 -33.97 -12.80
C ARG A 27 -22.10 -32.63 -13.43
N HIS A 28 -21.96 -31.56 -12.68
CA HIS A 28 -22.04 -30.20 -13.22
C HIS A 28 -21.04 -30.03 -14.39
N ARG A 29 -21.52 -29.37 -15.47
CA ARG A 29 -20.68 -29.08 -16.62
C ARG A 29 -19.59 -28.09 -16.23
N ALA A 30 -18.34 -28.30 -16.66
CA ALA A 30 -17.26 -27.38 -16.46
C ALA A 30 -17.55 -26.01 -17.10
N TRP A 31 -17.29 -24.91 -16.39
CA TRP A 31 -17.45 -23.59 -16.97
C TRP A 31 -16.50 -23.38 -18.15
N PRO A 32 -16.92 -22.66 -19.20
CA PRO A 32 -16.07 -22.34 -20.34
C PRO A 32 -14.96 -21.37 -19.94
N SER A 33 -13.82 -21.45 -20.62
CA SER A 33 -12.63 -20.63 -20.28
C SER A 33 -12.87 -19.12 -20.38
N TRP A 34 -13.72 -18.68 -21.32
CA TRP A 34 -14.07 -17.27 -21.45
C TRP A 34 -14.80 -16.72 -20.21
N LEU A 35 -15.61 -17.55 -19.55
CA LEU A 35 -16.34 -17.15 -18.34
C LEU A 35 -15.36 -16.93 -17.18
N TYR A 36 -14.32 -17.75 -17.03
CA TYR A 36 -13.25 -17.50 -16.07
C TYR A 36 -12.52 -16.18 -16.37
N ALA A 37 -12.29 -15.85 -17.64
CA ALA A 37 -11.67 -14.58 -18.01
C ALA A 37 -12.56 -13.38 -17.64
N VAL A 38 -13.86 -13.48 -17.89
CA VAL A 38 -14.82 -12.43 -17.50
C VAL A 38 -14.86 -12.28 -15.98
N VAL A 39 -14.98 -13.38 -15.24
CA VAL A 39 -15.01 -13.34 -13.77
C VAL A 39 -13.68 -12.84 -13.22
N PHE A 40 -12.54 -13.16 -13.85
CA PHE A 40 -11.24 -12.60 -13.48
C PHE A 40 -11.26 -11.07 -13.55
N ILE A 41 -11.70 -10.49 -14.65
CA ILE A 41 -11.80 -9.03 -14.84
C ILE A 41 -12.75 -8.41 -13.82
N VAL A 42 -13.90 -9.06 -13.57
CA VAL A 42 -14.89 -8.57 -12.58
C VAL A 42 -14.31 -8.60 -11.17
N VAL A 43 -13.66 -9.68 -10.76
CA VAL A 43 -13.03 -9.80 -9.43
C VAL A 43 -11.89 -8.79 -9.26
N ASP A 44 -11.08 -8.60 -10.29
CA ASP A 44 -10.00 -7.62 -10.33
C ASP A 44 -10.54 -6.19 -10.17
N PHE A 45 -11.57 -5.84 -10.94
CA PHE A 45 -12.25 -4.54 -10.82
C PHE A 45 -12.92 -4.35 -9.45
N LEU A 46 -13.54 -5.39 -8.89
CA LEU A 46 -14.11 -5.33 -7.53
C LEU A 46 -13.04 -5.12 -6.47
N ALA A 47 -11.88 -5.77 -6.60
CA ALA A 47 -10.76 -5.54 -5.70
C ALA A 47 -10.28 -4.08 -5.76
N LEU A 48 -10.17 -3.51 -6.98
CA LEU A 48 -9.85 -2.09 -7.14
C LEU A 48 -10.93 -1.19 -6.52
N ALA A 49 -12.21 -1.51 -6.72
CA ALA A 49 -13.32 -0.72 -6.16
C ALA A 49 -13.31 -0.71 -4.62
N ILE A 50 -13.00 -1.86 -4.00
CA ILE A 50 -12.85 -1.99 -2.55
C ILE A 50 -11.66 -1.14 -2.07
N LEU A 51 -10.51 -1.22 -2.74
CA LEU A 51 -9.33 -0.42 -2.38
C LEU A 51 -9.58 1.08 -2.57
N GLN A 52 -10.28 1.48 -3.63
CA GLN A 52 -10.66 2.86 -3.89
C GLN A 52 -11.61 3.40 -2.80
N TYR A 53 -12.50 2.54 -2.28
CA TYR A 53 -13.31 2.90 -1.10
C TYR A 53 -12.44 3.23 0.11
N GLY A 54 -11.35 2.49 0.33
CA GLY A 54 -10.40 2.74 1.43
C GLY A 54 -9.83 4.14 1.41
N VAL A 55 -9.42 4.65 0.25
CA VAL A 55 -8.81 5.98 0.10
C VAL A 55 -9.82 7.12 -0.06
N THR A 56 -11.10 6.81 -0.24
CA THR A 56 -12.12 7.85 -0.40
C THR A 56 -12.47 8.49 0.93
N GLN A 57 -12.32 9.80 1.03
CA GLN A 57 -12.69 10.56 2.22
C GLN A 57 -14.13 11.05 2.12
N SER A 58 -14.90 10.82 3.19
CA SER A 58 -16.18 11.48 3.41
C SER A 58 -16.07 12.34 4.66
N SER A 59 -16.46 13.58 4.57
CA SER A 59 -16.35 14.55 5.68
C SER A 59 -17.24 14.23 6.86
N THR A 60 -18.27 13.37 6.74
CA THR A 60 -19.24 13.14 7.80
C THR A 60 -19.88 11.77 7.87
N ARG A 61 -19.84 10.94 6.84
CA ARG A 61 -20.40 9.56 6.83
C ARG A 61 -19.73 8.69 5.77
N VAL A 62 -19.68 7.39 6.05
CA VAL A 62 -19.28 6.39 5.05
C VAL A 62 -20.26 6.46 3.87
N GLN A 63 -19.89 7.12 2.79
CA GLN A 63 -20.73 7.23 1.60
C GLN A 63 -20.14 6.35 0.48
N LEU A 64 -20.86 5.30 0.13
CA LEU A 64 -20.54 4.48 -1.05
C LEU A 64 -20.53 5.31 -2.34
N SER A 65 -21.38 6.34 -2.42
CA SER A 65 -21.49 7.24 -3.56
C SER A 65 -20.16 7.91 -3.96
N SER A 66 -19.35 8.34 -2.99
CA SER A 66 -18.08 9.02 -3.30
C SER A 66 -17.01 8.11 -3.91
N SER A 67 -17.03 6.81 -3.58
CA SER A 67 -16.12 5.82 -4.18
C SER A 67 -16.53 5.46 -5.60
N LEU A 68 -17.83 5.31 -5.84
CA LEU A 68 -18.38 5.08 -7.17
C LEU A 68 -18.18 6.29 -8.08
N ASP A 69 -18.30 7.51 -7.56
CA ASP A 69 -18.03 8.74 -8.30
C ASP A 69 -16.56 8.84 -8.69
N SER A 70 -15.64 8.45 -7.79
CA SER A 70 -14.21 8.41 -8.09
C SER A 70 -13.90 7.40 -9.21
N LEU A 71 -14.43 6.19 -9.13
CA LEU A 71 -14.29 5.18 -10.17
C LEU A 71 -14.96 5.61 -11.48
N GLY A 72 -16.16 6.17 -11.41
CA GLY A 72 -16.87 6.73 -12.57
C GLY A 72 -16.06 7.83 -13.26
N THR A 73 -15.39 8.67 -12.48
CA THR A 73 -14.48 9.69 -12.99
C THR A 73 -13.26 9.08 -13.67
N MET A 74 -12.67 8.03 -13.10
CA MET A 74 -11.54 7.31 -13.71
C MET A 74 -11.95 6.65 -15.02
N ILE A 75 -13.13 6.01 -15.07
CA ILE A 75 -13.69 5.41 -16.30
C ILE A 75 -13.95 6.49 -17.36
N GLY A 76 -14.59 7.59 -16.98
CA GLY A 76 -14.88 8.70 -17.90
C GLY A 76 -13.63 9.33 -18.52
N LYS A 77 -12.53 9.42 -17.75
CA LYS A 77 -11.25 9.92 -18.22
C LYS A 77 -10.54 8.98 -19.21
N MET A 78 -10.90 7.69 -19.27
CA MET A 78 -10.33 6.79 -20.28
C MET A 78 -10.62 7.25 -21.71
N GLY A 79 -11.81 7.81 -21.95
CA GLY A 79 -12.15 8.44 -23.24
C GLY A 79 -11.28 9.65 -23.60
N GLN A 80 -10.55 10.20 -22.64
CA GLN A 80 -9.63 11.34 -22.79
C GLN A 80 -8.15 10.92 -22.79
N GLY A 81 -7.86 9.62 -22.94
CA GLY A 81 -6.50 9.07 -22.94
C GLY A 81 -5.88 8.87 -21.56
N ASN A 82 -6.67 8.92 -20.49
CA ASN A 82 -6.18 8.61 -19.16
C ASN A 82 -6.54 7.15 -18.77
N PHE A 83 -5.55 6.29 -18.70
CA PHE A 83 -5.70 4.86 -18.45
C PHE A 83 -5.23 4.44 -17.05
N VAL A 84 -5.25 5.35 -16.07
CA VAL A 84 -4.84 5.07 -14.67
C VAL A 84 -5.67 3.92 -14.07
N LEU A 85 -6.95 3.82 -14.39
CA LEU A 85 -7.80 2.70 -13.99
C LEU A 85 -7.18 1.36 -14.42
N LEU A 86 -6.84 1.26 -15.72
CA LEU A 86 -6.23 0.03 -16.28
C LEU A 86 -4.86 -0.26 -15.67
N LEU A 87 -4.08 0.77 -15.34
CA LEU A 87 -2.78 0.62 -14.69
C LEU A 87 -2.93 -0.02 -13.30
N ASN A 88 -3.90 0.41 -12.51
CA ASN A 88 -4.22 -0.19 -11.21
C ASN A 88 -4.74 -1.62 -11.36
N MET A 89 -5.68 -1.85 -12.30
CA MET A 89 -6.17 -3.20 -12.60
C MET A 89 -5.05 -4.13 -13.07
N LEU A 90 -4.14 -3.66 -13.91
CA LEU A 90 -2.99 -4.47 -14.35
C LEU A 90 -2.13 -4.90 -13.14
N ALA A 91 -1.85 -3.98 -12.23
CA ALA A 91 -1.06 -4.29 -11.03
C ALA A 91 -1.77 -5.31 -10.12
N ILE A 92 -3.07 -5.13 -9.87
CA ILE A 92 -3.89 -6.08 -9.08
C ILE A 92 -4.00 -7.41 -9.82
N GLY A 93 -4.23 -7.39 -11.13
CA GLY A 93 -4.35 -8.58 -11.98
C GLY A 93 -3.09 -9.44 -11.98
N LEU A 94 -1.89 -8.84 -11.93
CA LEU A 94 -0.64 -9.57 -11.78
C LEU A 94 -0.56 -10.28 -10.41
N VAL A 95 -0.95 -9.61 -9.32
CA VAL A 95 -1.06 -10.23 -7.99
C VAL A 95 -2.09 -11.36 -7.99
N TYR A 96 -3.24 -11.12 -8.62
CA TYR A 96 -4.28 -12.12 -8.75
C TYR A 96 -3.82 -13.35 -9.53
N LEU A 97 -3.07 -13.15 -10.62
CA LEU A 97 -2.48 -14.24 -11.40
C LEU A 97 -1.51 -15.06 -10.56
N ILE A 98 -0.68 -14.43 -9.72
CA ILE A 98 0.19 -15.13 -8.77
C ILE A 98 -0.64 -16.01 -7.82
N LEU A 99 -1.69 -15.45 -7.21
CA LEU A 99 -2.58 -16.20 -6.31
C LEU A 99 -3.24 -17.39 -7.01
N LEU A 100 -3.67 -17.20 -8.27
CA LEU A 100 -4.26 -18.26 -9.09
C LEU A 100 -3.27 -19.40 -9.38
N MET A 101 -2.03 -19.07 -9.71
CA MET A 101 -1.01 -20.07 -10.03
C MET A 101 -0.51 -20.81 -8.80
N VAL A 102 -0.35 -20.10 -7.67
CA VAL A 102 0.05 -20.71 -6.39
C VAL A 102 -1.03 -21.66 -5.89
N SER A 103 -2.29 -21.24 -5.85
CA SER A 103 -3.40 -22.07 -5.38
C SER A 103 -3.84 -23.12 -6.39
N ASN A 104 -3.61 -22.88 -7.68
CA ASN A 104 -4.19 -23.61 -8.82
C ASN A 104 -5.73 -23.74 -8.76
N ARG A 105 -6.39 -22.86 -8.02
CA ARG A 105 -7.83 -22.90 -7.80
C ARG A 105 -8.43 -21.50 -7.87
N PHE A 106 -9.24 -21.26 -8.91
CA PHE A 106 -9.87 -19.97 -9.15
C PHE A 106 -10.75 -19.53 -7.97
N TRP A 107 -11.61 -20.43 -7.49
CA TRP A 107 -12.54 -20.16 -6.39
C TRP A 107 -11.91 -20.10 -5.00
N VAL A 108 -10.59 -20.30 -4.92
CA VAL A 108 -9.78 -20.05 -3.71
C VAL A 108 -9.03 -18.72 -3.81
N ALA A 109 -8.42 -18.46 -4.97
CA ALA A 109 -7.66 -17.23 -5.18
C ALA A 109 -8.55 -15.97 -5.18
N SER A 110 -9.77 -16.06 -5.75
CA SER A 110 -10.72 -14.95 -5.84
C SER A 110 -11.11 -14.39 -4.47
N PRO A 111 -11.61 -15.18 -3.52
CA PRO A 111 -11.96 -14.67 -2.20
C PRO A 111 -10.71 -14.21 -1.42
N ILE A 112 -9.56 -14.85 -1.61
CA ILE A 112 -8.30 -14.38 -0.98
C ILE A 112 -7.98 -12.97 -1.45
N LEU A 113 -8.04 -12.68 -2.77
CA LEU A 113 -7.80 -11.34 -3.29
C LEU A 113 -8.79 -10.32 -2.73
N LEU A 114 -10.08 -10.63 -2.74
CA LEU A 114 -11.13 -9.72 -2.24
C LEU A 114 -11.01 -9.49 -0.72
N CYS A 115 -10.68 -10.51 0.06
CA CYS A 115 -10.43 -10.37 1.49
C CYS A 115 -9.19 -9.52 1.78
N LEU A 116 -8.11 -9.72 1.04
CA LEU A 116 -6.91 -8.87 1.15
C LEU A 116 -7.26 -7.41 0.82
N ALA A 117 -7.98 -7.18 -0.28
CA ALA A 117 -8.43 -5.83 -0.64
C ALA A 117 -9.32 -5.21 0.45
N ALA A 118 -10.25 -5.97 1.04
CA ALA A 118 -11.13 -5.49 2.10
C ALA A 118 -10.38 -5.14 3.39
N VAL A 119 -9.41 -5.97 3.79
CA VAL A 119 -8.56 -5.69 4.96
C VAL A 119 -7.70 -4.45 4.73
N ILE A 120 -7.02 -4.36 3.58
CA ILE A 120 -6.20 -3.20 3.22
C ILE A 120 -7.07 -1.94 3.19
N ALA A 121 -8.24 -1.97 2.54
CA ALA A 121 -9.16 -0.84 2.46
C ALA A 121 -9.66 -0.39 3.85
N ALA A 122 -9.91 -1.31 4.78
CA ALA A 122 -10.30 -0.98 6.14
C ALA A 122 -9.16 -0.27 6.89
N ILE A 123 -7.94 -0.80 6.82
CA ILE A 123 -6.76 -0.17 7.44
C ILE A 123 -6.51 1.21 6.84
N GLU A 124 -6.59 1.33 5.51
CA GLU A 124 -6.46 2.61 4.78
C GLU A 124 -7.46 3.64 5.28
N LYS A 125 -8.74 3.25 5.35
CA LYS A 125 -9.84 4.10 5.79
C LYS A 125 -9.63 4.61 7.21
N LEU A 126 -9.24 3.72 8.13
CA LEU A 126 -9.00 4.07 9.52
C LEU A 126 -7.76 4.96 9.68
N LYS A 127 -6.69 4.70 8.91
CA LYS A 127 -5.50 5.55 8.93
C LYS A 127 -5.79 6.95 8.41
N ILE A 128 -6.53 7.07 7.31
CA ILE A 128 -6.92 8.37 6.74
C ILE A 128 -7.80 9.14 7.72
N SER A 129 -8.75 8.46 8.37
CA SER A 129 -9.60 9.08 9.38
C SER A 129 -8.81 9.60 10.59
N ALA A 130 -7.81 8.84 11.04
CA ALA A 130 -7.00 9.20 12.21
C ALA A 130 -5.90 10.23 11.91
N ARG A 131 -5.28 10.20 10.72
CA ARG A 131 -4.06 10.96 10.43
C ARG A 131 -4.07 11.71 9.10
N TYR A 132 -5.12 11.57 8.28
CA TYR A 132 -5.17 12.10 6.92
C TYR A 132 -3.96 11.70 6.06
N GLU A 133 -3.56 10.44 6.17
CA GLU A 133 -2.43 9.88 5.44
C GLU A 133 -2.76 8.47 4.94
N VAL A 134 -2.33 8.12 3.72
CA VAL A 134 -2.48 6.76 3.16
C VAL A 134 -1.53 5.77 3.83
N ILE A 135 -1.77 4.47 3.62
CA ILE A 135 -0.81 3.44 4.02
C ILE A 135 0.49 3.63 3.23
N LEU A 136 1.60 3.67 3.95
CA LEU A 136 2.94 3.72 3.40
C LEU A 136 3.65 2.37 3.62
N PRO A 137 4.62 1.99 2.76
CA PRO A 137 5.42 0.79 2.99
C PRO A 137 6.15 0.79 4.34
N SER A 138 6.52 1.98 4.85
CA SER A 138 7.12 2.17 6.17
C SER A 138 6.22 1.77 7.34
N ASP A 139 4.90 1.76 7.16
CA ASP A 139 3.94 1.35 8.19
C ASP A 139 4.09 -0.13 8.56
N LEU A 140 4.64 -0.94 7.66
CA LEU A 140 4.96 -2.34 7.96
C LEU A 140 5.96 -2.48 9.13
N ASN A 141 6.74 -1.43 9.42
CA ASN A 141 7.64 -1.42 10.56
C ASN A 141 6.89 -1.35 11.90
N PHE A 142 5.69 -0.74 11.93
CA PHE A 142 4.85 -0.70 13.13
C PHE A 142 4.33 -2.09 13.52
N LEU A 143 4.20 -3.01 12.56
CA LEU A 143 3.81 -4.39 12.86
C LEU A 143 4.86 -5.14 13.70
N LYS A 144 6.10 -4.64 13.76
CA LYS A 144 7.18 -5.19 14.58
C LYS A 144 7.18 -4.64 16.02
N GLY A 145 6.36 -3.64 16.30
CA GLY A 145 6.24 -2.97 17.59
C GLY A 145 5.08 -3.51 18.44
N ASN A 146 4.79 -2.80 19.53
CA ASN A 146 3.70 -3.15 20.44
C ASN A 146 2.34 -2.79 19.81
N THR A 147 1.62 -3.80 19.31
CA THR A 147 0.31 -3.61 18.67
C THR A 147 -0.82 -3.22 19.65
N GLY A 148 -0.60 -3.37 20.97
CA GLY A 148 -1.59 -3.01 21.99
C GLY A 148 -1.95 -1.53 22.00
N ASP A 149 -0.96 -0.67 21.78
CA ASP A 149 -1.16 0.78 21.80
C ASP A 149 -1.96 1.28 20.59
N VAL A 150 -1.90 0.55 19.46
CA VAL A 150 -2.64 0.93 18.24
C VAL A 150 -4.15 0.89 18.45
N MET A 151 -4.63 -0.04 19.28
CA MET A 151 -6.07 -0.20 19.56
C MET A 151 -6.66 0.99 20.33
N SER A 152 -5.86 1.71 21.11
CA SER A 152 -6.31 2.89 21.87
C SER A 152 -6.55 4.12 21.00
N PHE A 153 -6.01 4.15 19.79
CA PHE A 153 -6.12 5.29 18.85
C PHE A 153 -7.13 5.05 17.73
N LEU A 154 -7.91 3.96 17.80
CA LEU A 154 -8.91 3.68 16.77
C LEU A 154 -10.02 4.75 16.77
N PRO A 155 -10.34 5.30 15.59
CA PRO A 155 -11.42 6.28 15.47
C PRO A 155 -12.79 5.64 15.76
N PRO A 156 -13.79 6.45 16.15
CA PRO A 156 -15.13 5.97 16.55
C PRO A 156 -15.84 5.12 15.47
N GLU A 157 -15.55 5.33 14.21
CA GLU A 157 -16.11 4.58 13.09
C GLU A 157 -15.46 3.20 12.88
N ALA A 158 -14.41 2.86 13.60
CA ALA A 158 -13.67 1.61 13.41
C ALA A 158 -14.57 0.35 13.44
N PRO A 159 -15.52 0.18 14.38
CA PRO A 159 -16.40 -0.98 14.38
C PRO A 159 -17.22 -1.13 13.09
N ALA A 160 -17.71 -0.02 12.52
CA ALA A 160 -18.48 -0.02 11.29
C ALA A 160 -17.61 -0.41 10.08
N VAL A 161 -16.40 0.15 9.98
CA VAL A 161 -15.45 -0.16 8.89
C VAL A 161 -15.00 -1.61 8.96
N ILE A 162 -14.67 -2.11 10.16
CA ILE A 162 -14.28 -3.52 10.36
C ILE A 162 -15.45 -4.44 10.04
N GLY A 163 -16.66 -4.13 10.50
CA GLY A 163 -17.87 -4.90 10.22
C GLY A 163 -18.15 -5.00 8.72
N MET A 164 -17.95 -3.90 7.97
CA MET A 164 -18.08 -3.89 6.52
C MET A 164 -17.03 -4.80 5.84
N ALA A 165 -15.76 -4.72 6.26
CA ALA A 165 -14.71 -5.56 5.72
C ALA A 165 -14.99 -7.06 5.97
N VAL A 166 -15.46 -7.42 7.18
CA VAL A 166 -15.88 -8.78 7.51
C VAL A 166 -17.05 -9.23 6.63
N GLY A 167 -18.04 -8.34 6.41
CA GLY A 167 -19.18 -8.60 5.53
C GLY A 167 -18.75 -8.87 4.08
N VAL A 168 -17.82 -8.08 3.53
CA VAL A 168 -17.24 -8.28 2.20
C VAL A 168 -16.51 -9.62 2.12
N CYS A 169 -15.70 -9.96 3.12
CA CYS A 169 -14.99 -11.23 3.18
C CYS A 169 -15.96 -12.41 3.21
N ALA A 170 -16.99 -12.35 4.05
CA ALA A 170 -18.00 -13.38 4.16
C ALA A 170 -18.75 -13.57 2.82
N ALA A 171 -19.18 -12.48 2.19
CA ALA A 171 -19.85 -12.50 0.89
C ALA A 171 -18.94 -13.10 -0.21
N ALA A 172 -17.67 -12.71 -0.27
CA ALA A 172 -16.70 -13.22 -1.23
C ALA A 172 -16.48 -14.74 -1.07
N ILE A 173 -16.36 -15.21 0.17
CA ILE A 173 -16.19 -16.63 0.48
C ILE A 173 -17.43 -17.42 0.10
N ILE A 174 -18.62 -16.97 0.54
CA ILE A 174 -19.89 -17.64 0.26
C ILE A 174 -20.12 -17.75 -1.25
N LEU A 175 -19.96 -16.63 -1.98
CA LEU A 175 -20.14 -16.61 -3.43
C LEU A 175 -19.14 -17.53 -4.13
N SER A 176 -17.89 -17.56 -3.69
CA SER A 176 -16.88 -18.46 -4.26
C SER A 176 -17.19 -19.93 -4.01
N VAL A 177 -17.69 -20.29 -2.81
CA VAL A 177 -18.11 -21.65 -2.50
C VAL A 177 -19.30 -22.06 -3.37
N VAL A 178 -20.29 -21.18 -3.53
CA VAL A 178 -21.46 -21.41 -4.41
C VAL A 178 -21.00 -21.60 -5.86
N CYS A 179 -20.16 -20.72 -6.38
CA CYS A 179 -19.63 -20.85 -7.75
C CYS A 179 -18.81 -22.13 -7.94
N ALA A 180 -17.97 -22.48 -6.96
CA ALA A 180 -17.21 -23.73 -6.97
C ALA A 180 -18.09 -24.97 -7.00
N HIS A 181 -19.26 -24.93 -6.34
CA HIS A 181 -20.24 -26.05 -6.35
C HIS A 181 -20.82 -26.25 -7.73
N PHE A 182 -21.19 -25.19 -8.44
CA PHE A 182 -21.76 -25.25 -9.79
C PHE A 182 -20.75 -25.45 -10.91
N ASP A 183 -19.45 -25.25 -10.61
CA ASP A 183 -18.36 -25.43 -11.57
C ASP A 183 -17.85 -26.87 -11.56
N GLY A 184 -18.06 -27.62 -12.60
CA GLY A 184 -17.61 -29.01 -12.72
C GLY A 184 -16.07 -29.20 -12.67
N ARG A 185 -15.29 -28.12 -12.78
CA ARG A 185 -13.83 -28.13 -12.59
C ARG A 185 -13.42 -27.75 -11.17
N HIS A 186 -14.35 -27.30 -10.33
CA HIS A 186 -14.06 -26.73 -9.01
C HIS A 186 -12.95 -25.67 -9.04
N GLY A 187 -12.89 -24.88 -10.14
CA GLY A 187 -11.92 -23.81 -10.32
C GLY A 187 -10.48 -24.23 -10.68
N SER A 188 -10.23 -25.50 -11.00
CA SER A 188 -8.89 -25.94 -11.40
C SER A 188 -8.42 -25.25 -12.68
N MET A 189 -7.32 -24.48 -12.59
CA MET A 189 -6.76 -23.70 -13.72
C MET A 189 -5.93 -24.58 -14.66
N ILE A 190 -4.95 -25.30 -14.12
CA ILE A 190 -4.07 -26.15 -14.90
C ILE A 190 -4.36 -27.61 -14.56
N ARG A 191 -4.90 -28.36 -15.56
CA ARG A 191 -5.12 -29.79 -15.42
C ARG A 191 -3.80 -30.51 -15.30
N GLY A 192 -3.68 -31.41 -14.31
CA GLY A 192 -2.43 -32.11 -14.05
C GLY A 192 -1.31 -31.17 -13.51
N GLY A 193 -1.70 -30.12 -12.78
CA GLY A 193 -0.78 -29.13 -12.21
C GLY A 193 0.32 -29.70 -11.29
N ASN A 194 0.20 -30.95 -10.85
CA ASN A 194 1.24 -31.68 -10.11
C ASN A 194 2.14 -32.52 -11.02
N LYS A 195 1.83 -32.64 -12.32
CA LYS A 195 2.76 -33.24 -13.30
C LYS A 195 3.88 -32.25 -13.64
N PRO A 196 5.06 -32.69 -14.08
CA PRO A 196 6.22 -31.81 -14.29
C PRO A 196 5.93 -30.61 -15.19
N LEU A 197 5.23 -30.81 -16.31
CA LEU A 197 4.87 -29.72 -17.22
C LEU A 197 3.89 -28.74 -16.56
N GLY A 198 2.85 -29.24 -15.87
CA GLY A 198 1.88 -28.37 -15.20
C GLY A 198 2.51 -27.59 -14.03
N ALA A 199 3.40 -28.21 -13.28
CA ALA A 199 4.17 -27.55 -12.24
C ALA A 199 5.10 -26.48 -12.82
N GLY A 200 5.79 -26.77 -13.91
CA GLY A 200 6.65 -25.81 -14.61
C GLY A 200 5.87 -24.57 -15.11
N LEU A 201 4.69 -24.77 -15.71
CA LEU A 201 3.82 -23.66 -16.12
C LEU A 201 3.35 -22.83 -14.93
N ARG A 202 3.00 -23.45 -13.81
CA ARG A 202 2.61 -22.72 -12.58
C ARG A 202 3.75 -21.86 -12.07
N VAL A 203 4.97 -22.41 -12.01
CA VAL A 203 6.15 -21.65 -11.60
C VAL A 203 6.40 -20.49 -12.55
N LEU A 204 6.35 -20.71 -13.86
CA LEU A 204 6.55 -19.68 -14.87
C LEU A 204 5.55 -18.53 -14.71
N PHE A 205 4.25 -18.86 -14.65
CA PHE A 205 3.19 -17.86 -14.51
C PHE A 205 3.04 -17.30 -13.07
N THR A 206 3.84 -17.73 -12.12
CA THR A 206 4.04 -17.10 -10.82
C THR A 206 5.25 -16.16 -10.86
N VAL A 207 6.37 -16.60 -11.40
CA VAL A 207 7.63 -15.86 -11.40
C VAL A 207 7.59 -14.66 -12.35
N LEU A 208 7.03 -14.81 -13.55
CA LEU A 208 6.97 -13.71 -14.52
C LEU A 208 6.17 -12.50 -14.00
N PRO A 209 4.94 -12.64 -13.45
CA PRO A 209 4.23 -11.52 -12.87
C PRO A 209 4.94 -10.92 -11.65
N ALA A 210 5.53 -11.76 -10.78
CA ALA A 210 6.30 -11.29 -9.64
C ALA A 210 7.51 -10.44 -10.07
N LEU A 211 8.24 -10.90 -11.09
CA LEU A 211 9.35 -10.15 -11.69
C LEU A 211 8.86 -8.84 -12.33
N ALA A 212 7.73 -8.87 -13.05
CA ALA A 212 7.16 -7.67 -13.65
C ALA A 212 6.79 -6.62 -12.60
N ILE A 213 6.17 -7.04 -11.47
CA ILE A 213 5.87 -6.16 -10.35
C ILE A 213 7.17 -5.60 -9.75
N ALA A 214 8.17 -6.45 -9.48
CA ALA A 214 9.43 -6.02 -8.89
C ALA A 214 10.16 -5.00 -9.76
N LEU A 215 10.23 -5.24 -11.07
CA LEU A 215 10.85 -4.31 -12.03
C LEU A 215 10.07 -3.00 -12.14
N TYR A 216 8.73 -3.07 -12.11
CA TYR A 216 7.90 -1.86 -12.10
C TYR A 216 8.09 -1.04 -10.83
N VAL A 217 8.06 -1.68 -9.66
CA VAL A 217 8.27 -1.04 -8.35
C VAL A 217 9.64 -0.35 -8.30
N GLY A 218 10.72 -1.02 -8.71
CA GLY A 218 12.08 -0.45 -8.72
C GLY A 218 12.28 0.69 -9.74
N SER A 219 11.24 1.01 -10.55
CA SER A 219 11.35 2.05 -11.57
C SER A 219 10.30 3.15 -11.45
N VAL A 220 9.10 2.86 -10.94
CA VAL A 220 7.98 3.83 -10.94
C VAL A 220 8.23 5.05 -10.07
N GLY A 221 9.01 4.93 -9.00
CA GLY A 221 9.39 6.02 -8.11
C GLY A 221 10.52 6.91 -8.63
N THR A 222 11.23 6.50 -9.68
CA THR A 222 12.39 7.23 -10.21
C THR A 222 12.02 7.99 -11.48
N VAL A 223 12.22 9.29 -11.48
CA VAL A 223 11.96 10.18 -12.64
C VAL A 223 12.76 9.70 -13.84
N ASP A 224 12.18 9.79 -15.04
CA ASP A 224 12.73 9.38 -16.34
C ASP A 224 13.01 7.88 -16.52
N SER A 225 12.72 7.05 -15.54
CA SER A 225 12.76 5.59 -15.71
C SER A 225 11.66 5.09 -16.66
N TRP A 226 11.76 3.83 -17.08
CA TRP A 226 10.74 3.25 -17.95
C TRP A 226 9.37 3.13 -17.26
N GLY A 227 9.33 2.72 -15.98
CA GLY A 227 8.08 2.59 -15.22
C GLY A 227 7.41 3.93 -14.96
N TYR A 228 8.20 4.97 -14.65
CA TYR A 228 7.72 6.33 -14.55
C TYR A 228 7.11 6.82 -15.87
N ARG A 229 7.80 6.64 -17.01
CA ARG A 229 7.30 7.05 -18.33
C ARG A 229 6.04 6.31 -18.75
N VAL A 230 5.95 5.00 -18.50
CA VAL A 230 4.74 4.21 -18.75
C VAL A 230 3.58 4.73 -17.91
N SER A 231 3.78 4.92 -16.60
CA SER A 231 2.72 5.44 -15.71
C SER A 231 2.24 6.82 -16.15
N ARG A 232 3.17 7.72 -16.50
CA ARG A 232 2.84 9.06 -17.03
C ARG A 232 2.08 9.00 -18.35
N GLY A 233 2.50 8.12 -19.26
CA GLY A 233 1.81 7.88 -20.53
C GLY A 233 0.40 7.33 -20.34
N MET A 234 0.16 6.59 -19.27
CA MET A 234 -1.18 6.11 -18.88
C MET A 234 -1.99 7.14 -18.08
N GLY A 235 -1.46 8.33 -17.83
CA GLY A 235 -2.18 9.44 -17.20
C GLY A 235 -1.97 9.56 -15.69
N ASP A 236 -1.04 8.81 -15.11
CA ASP A 236 -0.62 8.99 -13.71
C ASP A 236 0.00 10.38 -13.52
N LYS A 237 -0.52 11.14 -12.58
CA LYS A 237 -0.05 12.49 -12.24
C LYS A 237 0.13 12.60 -10.72
N PRO A 238 1.28 12.13 -10.17
CA PRO A 238 1.53 12.16 -8.74
C PRO A 238 1.31 13.54 -8.14
N SER A 239 0.66 13.55 -6.99
CA SER A 239 0.40 14.73 -6.17
C SER A 239 1.07 14.56 -4.82
N MET A 240 2.36 14.87 -4.75
CA MET A 240 3.21 14.52 -3.60
C MET A 240 2.96 15.40 -2.38
N TRP A 241 2.21 16.48 -2.51
CA TRP A 241 1.83 17.36 -1.43
C TRP A 241 0.65 16.83 -0.59
N ASP A 242 -0.18 15.94 -1.16
CA ASP A 242 -1.33 15.32 -0.49
C ASP A 242 -1.44 13.86 -0.94
N SER A 243 -1.05 12.95 -0.07
CA SER A 243 -1.01 11.51 -0.35
C SER A 243 -2.41 10.90 -0.52
N VAL A 244 -3.41 11.45 0.18
CA VAL A 244 -4.80 11.00 0.07
C VAL A 244 -5.38 11.40 -1.28
N TYR A 245 -5.17 12.65 -1.67
CA TYR A 245 -5.58 13.13 -2.99
C TYR A 245 -4.87 12.38 -4.13
N ASP A 246 -3.58 12.08 -3.95
CA ASP A 246 -2.82 11.28 -4.92
C ASP A 246 -3.43 9.90 -5.12
N ALA A 247 -3.72 9.18 -4.02
CA ALA A 247 -4.31 7.86 -4.07
C ALA A 247 -5.74 7.87 -4.65
N GLN A 248 -6.54 8.88 -4.33
CA GLN A 248 -7.88 9.03 -4.89
C GLN A 248 -7.84 9.26 -6.41
N ARG A 249 -6.90 10.08 -6.88
CA ARG A 249 -6.79 10.49 -8.28
C ARG A 249 -6.13 9.44 -9.16
N ASN A 250 -5.03 8.87 -8.69
CA ASN A 250 -4.16 7.96 -9.45
C ASN A 250 -4.37 6.49 -9.09
N GLY A 251 -5.27 6.22 -8.15
CA GLY A 251 -5.58 4.90 -7.62
C GLY A 251 -4.65 4.47 -6.50
N PRO A 252 -5.17 3.71 -5.52
CA PRO A 252 -4.45 3.35 -4.30
C PRO A 252 -3.24 2.45 -4.58
N VAL A 253 -3.34 1.56 -5.57
CA VAL A 253 -2.27 0.58 -5.85
C VAL A 253 -1.06 1.26 -6.45
N VAL A 254 -1.24 2.08 -7.48
CA VAL A 254 -0.12 2.79 -8.14
C VAL A 254 0.53 3.78 -7.18
N SER A 255 -0.28 4.50 -6.39
CA SER A 255 0.22 5.39 -5.34
C SER A 255 1.08 4.65 -4.31
N PHE A 256 0.63 3.48 -3.83
CA PHE A 256 1.38 2.66 -2.88
C PHE A 256 2.67 2.09 -3.50
N LEU A 257 2.60 1.53 -4.71
CA LEU A 257 3.77 0.94 -5.39
C LEU A 257 4.88 1.97 -5.62
N ARG A 258 4.52 3.23 -5.90
CA ARG A 258 5.47 4.34 -6.05
C ARG A 258 6.22 4.65 -4.77
N GLN A 259 5.64 4.37 -3.60
CA GLN A 259 6.22 4.63 -2.29
C GLN A 259 7.12 3.50 -1.77
N ILE A 260 7.18 2.35 -2.45
CA ILE A 260 8.00 1.20 -1.99
C ILE A 260 9.49 1.50 -2.14
N ASP A 261 9.89 2.06 -3.28
CA ASP A 261 11.28 2.44 -3.57
C ASP A 261 11.34 3.87 -4.12
N PRO A 262 11.03 4.87 -3.28
CA PRO A 262 11.05 6.25 -3.70
C PRO A 262 12.49 6.75 -3.77
N LYS A 263 12.80 7.55 -4.79
CA LYS A 263 14.06 8.28 -4.81
C LYS A 263 14.11 9.26 -3.65
N VAL A 264 15.12 9.16 -2.80
CA VAL A 264 15.24 10.01 -1.61
C VAL A 264 15.75 11.41 -1.97
N MET A 265 16.82 11.47 -2.74
CA MET A 265 17.44 12.71 -3.23
C MET A 265 18.40 12.40 -4.38
N ASP A 266 18.76 13.43 -5.14
CA ASP A 266 19.78 13.28 -6.16
C ASP A 266 21.16 13.05 -5.52
N GLU A 267 21.91 12.11 -6.05
CA GLU A 267 23.29 11.90 -5.67
C GLU A 267 24.17 12.95 -6.40
N PRO A 268 24.84 13.83 -5.67
CA PRO A 268 25.73 14.81 -6.29
C PRO A 268 26.88 14.11 -7.02
N THR A 269 27.29 14.64 -8.16
CA THR A 269 28.43 14.09 -8.95
C THR A 269 29.75 14.09 -8.17
N THR A 270 29.84 14.88 -7.14
CA THR A 270 31.02 15.01 -6.26
C THR A 270 30.91 14.15 -4.99
N TYR A 271 29.88 13.27 -4.90
CA TYR A 271 29.67 12.41 -3.74
C TYR A 271 30.80 11.38 -3.63
N SER A 272 31.68 11.58 -2.67
CA SER A 272 32.78 10.68 -2.37
C SER A 272 33.18 10.79 -0.90
N GLU A 273 33.83 9.76 -0.37
CA GLU A 273 34.32 9.78 1.02
C GLU A 273 35.27 10.99 1.28
N ALA A 274 36.12 11.27 0.32
CA ALA A 274 37.06 12.42 0.43
C ALA A 274 36.30 13.75 0.54
N THR A 275 35.31 13.98 -0.32
CA THR A 275 34.45 15.18 -0.28
C THR A 275 33.69 15.27 1.03
N MET A 276 33.12 14.17 1.51
CA MET A 276 32.37 14.15 2.78
C MET A 276 33.28 14.45 3.96
N ARG A 277 34.51 13.93 3.99
CA ARG A 277 35.50 14.24 5.00
C ARG A 277 35.88 15.72 4.99
N GLN A 278 36.09 16.31 3.82
CA GLN A 278 36.38 17.73 3.67
C GLN A 278 35.26 18.63 4.21
N ILE A 279 33.99 18.27 3.85
CA ILE A 279 32.81 18.98 4.35
C ILE A 279 32.73 18.88 5.88
N ALA A 280 32.87 17.68 6.43
CA ALA A 280 32.84 17.46 7.88
C ALA A 280 33.92 18.27 8.60
N GLU A 281 35.15 18.31 8.07
CA GLU A 281 36.25 19.08 8.63
C GLU A 281 36.01 20.59 8.60
N ARG A 282 35.46 21.08 7.47
CA ARG A 282 35.08 22.50 7.33
C ARG A 282 34.07 22.91 8.40
N TYR A 283 33.00 22.09 8.58
CA TYR A 283 31.98 22.43 9.58
C TYR A 283 32.45 22.23 11.02
N ARG A 284 33.35 21.27 11.29
CA ARG A 284 34.01 21.15 12.61
C ARG A 284 34.80 22.39 12.95
N LYS A 285 35.58 22.94 12.00
CA LYS A 285 36.33 24.21 12.20
C LYS A 285 35.39 25.39 12.48
N SER A 286 34.29 25.48 11.70
CA SER A 286 33.27 26.53 11.90
C SER A 286 32.60 26.40 13.27
N ALA A 287 32.20 25.19 13.66
CA ALA A 287 31.62 24.96 14.98
C ALA A 287 32.57 25.28 16.12
N ALA A 288 33.86 24.90 16.00
CA ALA A 288 34.89 25.25 16.99
C ALA A 288 35.09 26.76 17.12
N ALA A 289 35.03 27.50 16.01
CA ALA A 289 35.12 28.96 16.03
C ALA A 289 33.92 29.61 16.74
N ILE A 290 32.70 29.15 16.44
CA ILE A 290 31.47 29.63 17.07
C ILE A 290 31.46 29.29 18.57
N ASN A 291 31.90 28.08 18.95
CA ASN A 291 31.88 27.63 20.34
C ASN A 291 32.85 28.43 21.23
N LYS A 292 33.90 29.06 20.64
CA LYS A 292 34.77 29.95 21.39
C LYS A 292 34.07 31.21 21.94
N THR A 293 33.02 31.64 21.31
CA THR A 293 32.23 32.82 21.68
C THR A 293 30.98 32.50 22.49
N ARG A 294 30.67 31.21 22.69
CA ARG A 294 29.54 30.79 23.49
C ARG A 294 29.89 30.72 24.96
N GLU A 295 29.03 31.30 25.79
CA GLU A 295 29.23 31.34 27.25
C GLU A 295 28.87 29.99 27.91
N ARG A 296 27.98 29.18 27.29
CA ARG A 296 27.49 27.93 27.84
C ARG A 296 27.45 26.81 26.78
N SER A 297 27.71 25.59 27.22
CA SER A 297 27.57 24.39 26.39
C SER A 297 26.16 23.85 26.49
N LEU A 298 25.59 23.38 25.35
CA LEU A 298 24.32 22.65 25.34
C LEU A 298 24.43 21.31 26.06
N THR A 299 25.62 20.74 26.19
CA THR A 299 25.85 19.47 26.90
C THR A 299 25.60 19.58 28.40
N ASP A 300 25.64 20.78 28.93
CA ASP A 300 25.49 21.08 30.37
C ASP A 300 24.03 21.48 30.71
N SER A 301 23.12 21.33 29.75
CA SER A 301 21.72 21.74 29.86
C SER A 301 20.77 20.63 29.42
N THR A 302 19.62 20.54 30.07
CA THR A 302 18.50 19.74 29.55
C THR A 302 17.74 20.58 28.54
N VAL A 303 17.67 20.08 27.30
CA VAL A 303 16.88 20.71 26.23
C VAL A 303 15.55 19.96 26.10
N VAL A 304 14.44 20.68 26.31
CA VAL A 304 13.09 20.15 26.10
C VAL A 304 12.54 20.75 24.80
N TYR A 305 12.28 19.87 23.83
CA TYR A 305 11.66 20.24 22.56
C TYR A 305 10.16 19.90 22.61
N VAL A 306 9.32 20.93 22.46
CA VAL A 306 7.87 20.75 22.44
C VAL A 306 7.34 21.12 21.06
N LEU A 307 6.84 20.13 20.33
CA LEU A 307 6.12 20.33 19.07
C LEU A 307 4.62 20.45 19.35
N SER A 308 4.04 21.59 19.00
CA SER A 308 2.58 21.80 19.08
C SER A 308 2.03 21.88 17.66
N GLU A 309 1.54 20.77 17.17
CA GLU A 309 1.25 20.55 15.74
C GLU A 309 0.19 21.48 15.15
N SER A 310 -0.90 21.70 15.88
CA SER A 310 -2.06 22.48 15.40
C SER A 310 -2.03 23.92 15.91
N PHE A 311 -0.92 24.33 16.56
CA PHE A 311 -0.84 25.67 17.12
C PHE A 311 -0.72 26.73 16.04
N SER A 312 -1.64 27.68 16.05
CA SER A 312 -1.63 28.83 15.15
C SER A 312 -2.19 30.07 15.87
N ASP A 313 -1.79 31.24 15.39
CA ASP A 313 -2.34 32.53 15.89
C ASP A 313 -3.54 32.91 15.02
N PRO A 314 -4.79 32.78 15.52
CA PRO A 314 -5.99 33.09 14.76
C PRO A 314 -6.11 34.57 14.39
N THR A 315 -5.43 35.48 15.10
CA THR A 315 -5.41 36.93 14.75
C THR A 315 -4.69 37.21 13.45
N ARG A 316 -3.94 36.25 12.94
CA ARG A 316 -3.21 36.35 11.66
C ARG A 316 -3.98 35.82 10.45
N VAL A 317 -5.15 35.24 10.69
CA VAL A 317 -5.99 34.73 9.61
C VAL A 317 -6.75 35.89 8.95
N PRO A 318 -6.58 36.13 7.64
CA PRO A 318 -7.28 37.21 6.96
C PRO A 318 -8.80 37.06 7.10
N GLY A 319 -9.47 38.17 7.47
CA GLY A 319 -10.93 38.20 7.62
C GLY A 319 -11.45 37.65 8.96
N VAL A 320 -10.58 37.27 9.89
CA VAL A 320 -10.96 36.88 11.25
C VAL A 320 -10.86 38.09 12.16
N GLU A 321 -11.98 38.49 12.75
CA GLU A 321 -12.06 39.52 13.79
C GLU A 321 -12.39 38.82 15.14
N LEU A 322 -11.63 39.13 16.17
CA LEU A 322 -11.77 38.54 17.48
C LEU A 322 -12.11 39.62 18.50
N ASN A 323 -13.05 39.34 19.37
CA ASN A 323 -13.47 40.29 20.45
C ASN A 323 -12.40 40.49 21.52
N ALA A 324 -11.45 39.54 21.66
CA ALA A 324 -10.34 39.60 22.59
C ALA A 324 -9.17 38.80 22.07
N ASP A 325 -7.96 39.07 22.57
CA ASP A 325 -6.78 38.26 22.25
C ASP A 325 -6.94 36.85 22.88
N PRO A 326 -6.93 35.77 22.06
CA PRO A 326 -7.08 34.40 22.56
C PRO A 326 -5.82 33.85 23.21
N MET A 327 -4.68 34.56 23.11
CA MET A 327 -3.37 34.03 23.53
C MET A 327 -2.52 35.07 24.31
N PRO A 328 -3.06 35.75 25.34
CA PRO A 328 -2.30 36.81 26.00
C PRO A 328 -1.03 36.29 26.70
N ALA A 329 -1.08 35.11 27.32
CA ALA A 329 0.06 34.51 28.00
C ALA A 329 1.19 34.16 27.03
N ILE A 330 0.84 33.66 25.83
CA ILE A 330 1.85 33.35 24.78
C ILE A 330 2.50 34.63 24.25
N ARG A 331 1.74 35.71 24.08
CA ARG A 331 2.28 37.00 23.67
C ARG A 331 3.23 37.58 24.72
N GLN A 332 2.90 37.41 26.00
CA GLN A 332 3.79 37.80 27.07
C GLN A 332 5.12 37.02 27.00
N VAL A 333 5.06 35.68 26.93
CA VAL A 333 6.26 34.84 26.81
C VAL A 333 7.08 35.20 25.58
N LYS A 334 6.43 35.49 24.46
CA LYS A 334 7.13 35.95 23.23
C LYS A 334 7.85 37.27 23.42
N GLY A 335 7.35 38.17 24.27
CA GLY A 335 8.02 39.41 24.58
C GLY A 335 9.20 39.28 25.52
N GLU A 336 9.22 38.25 26.35
CA GLU A 336 10.21 37.98 27.37
C GLU A 336 11.33 37.02 26.92
N THR A 337 11.13 36.32 25.79
CA THR A 337 12.02 35.26 25.28
C THR A 337 12.37 35.46 23.82
N THR A 338 13.32 34.66 23.33
CA THR A 338 13.60 34.59 21.87
C THR A 338 12.40 33.98 21.17
N SER A 339 11.78 34.72 20.27
CA SER A 339 10.62 34.28 19.51
C SER A 339 10.72 34.66 18.04
N GLY A 340 9.99 33.94 17.19
CA GLY A 340 9.93 34.20 15.75
C GLY A 340 8.78 33.46 15.08
N LEU A 341 8.68 33.64 13.77
CA LEU A 341 7.75 32.91 12.93
C LEU A 341 8.51 31.83 12.18
N MET A 342 7.98 30.63 12.15
CA MET A 342 8.48 29.56 11.31
C MET A 342 7.56 29.38 10.11
N LEU A 343 8.13 29.35 8.91
CA LEU A 343 7.37 28.97 7.71
C LEU A 343 7.11 27.47 7.75
N SER A 344 5.81 27.13 7.92
CA SER A 344 5.37 25.73 7.81
C SER A 344 5.11 25.41 6.36
N SER A 345 5.76 24.37 5.83
CA SER A 345 5.51 23.81 4.51
C SER A 345 4.53 22.60 4.57
N GLY A 346 4.01 22.27 5.75
CA GLY A 346 2.99 21.23 5.93
C GLY A 346 1.63 21.70 5.41
N TYR A 347 0.94 20.84 4.67
CA TYR A 347 -0.42 21.07 4.20
C TYR A 347 -1.26 19.82 4.43
N GLY A 348 -2.41 19.99 5.11
CA GLY A 348 -3.38 18.91 5.31
C GLY A 348 -2.82 17.67 6.04
N GLY A 349 -1.79 17.85 6.86
CA GLY A 349 -0.97 16.80 7.44
C GLY A 349 0.51 17.13 7.25
N GLY A 350 1.41 16.14 7.34
CA GLY A 350 2.84 16.35 7.13
C GLY A 350 3.56 16.98 8.32
N THR A 351 2.99 16.93 9.52
CA THR A 351 3.59 17.41 10.76
C THR A 351 4.92 16.72 11.05
N ALA A 352 5.03 15.44 10.67
CA ALA A 352 6.27 14.67 10.72
C ALA A 352 7.39 15.31 9.88
N ASN A 353 7.06 15.97 8.77
CA ASN A 353 8.03 16.73 7.96
C ASN A 353 8.47 18.00 8.67
N MET A 354 7.59 18.67 9.42
CA MET A 354 7.92 19.85 10.22
C MET A 354 8.82 19.48 11.40
N GLU A 355 8.50 18.38 12.07
CA GLU A 355 9.34 17.81 13.14
C GLU A 355 10.73 17.47 12.61
N TYR A 356 10.81 16.81 11.46
CA TYR A 356 12.07 16.48 10.82
C TYR A 356 12.91 17.74 10.52
N MET A 357 12.30 18.78 9.93
CA MET A 357 13.00 20.05 9.68
C MET A 357 13.46 20.73 10.97
N GLY A 358 12.60 20.73 12.00
CA GLY A 358 12.92 21.32 13.30
C GLY A 358 14.08 20.61 14.02
N LEU A 359 14.12 19.30 13.99
CA LEU A 359 15.12 18.48 14.65
C LEU A 359 16.45 18.38 13.89
N THR A 360 16.39 18.38 12.56
CA THR A 360 17.59 18.17 11.73
C THR A 360 18.17 19.45 11.12
N GLY A 361 17.36 20.50 11.03
CA GLY A 361 17.70 21.71 10.28
C GLY A 361 17.71 21.53 8.76
N LEU A 362 17.26 20.39 8.23
CA LEU A 362 17.27 20.10 6.79
C LEU A 362 15.94 20.55 6.15
N SER A 363 16.05 21.31 5.05
CA SER A 363 14.88 21.73 4.26
C SER A 363 14.28 20.58 3.48
N MET A 364 12.96 20.57 3.35
CA MET A 364 12.24 19.66 2.45
C MET A 364 12.68 19.79 0.99
N ALA A 365 13.15 20.94 0.57
CA ALA A 365 13.66 21.18 -0.79
C ALA A 365 14.91 20.34 -1.15
N ASN A 366 15.59 19.76 -0.17
CA ASN A 366 16.74 18.87 -0.40
C ASN A 366 16.33 17.46 -0.83
N PHE A 367 15.05 17.13 -0.77
CA PHE A 367 14.53 15.79 -1.06
C PHE A 367 13.77 15.75 -2.39
N ASP A 368 13.76 14.56 -3.00
CA ASP A 368 12.99 14.34 -4.21
C ASP A 368 11.49 14.53 -3.93
N SER A 369 10.77 15.05 -4.91
CA SER A 369 9.33 15.27 -4.84
C SER A 369 8.51 13.98 -4.71
N SER A 370 9.12 12.82 -4.94
CA SER A 370 8.48 11.50 -4.76
C SER A 370 8.28 11.12 -3.29
N LEU A 371 8.94 11.80 -2.34
CA LEU A 371 8.80 11.53 -0.92
C LEU A 371 7.63 12.30 -0.29
N THR A 372 6.60 11.59 0.16
CA THR A 372 5.45 12.17 0.86
C THR A 372 5.71 12.40 2.34
N SER A 373 6.45 11.49 3.00
CA SER A 373 6.85 11.63 4.40
C SER A 373 8.33 11.29 4.57
N ARG A 374 9.11 12.26 5.10
CA ARG A 374 10.58 12.13 5.22
C ARG A 374 11.00 11.37 6.46
N THR A 375 10.28 11.50 7.56
CA THR A 375 10.57 10.78 8.81
C THR A 375 10.48 9.27 8.65
N SER A 376 9.48 8.78 7.95
CA SER A 376 9.28 7.35 7.71
C SER A 376 10.09 6.80 6.53
N SER A 377 10.32 7.62 5.50
CA SER A 377 10.95 7.18 4.25
C SER A 377 12.47 7.32 4.26
N CYS A 378 13.03 8.37 4.92
CA CYS A 378 14.49 8.61 4.94
C CYS A 378 15.22 7.82 6.00
N CYS A 379 14.55 7.28 7.03
CA CYS A 379 15.17 6.55 8.13
C CYS A 379 14.60 5.13 8.30
N PRO A 380 14.52 4.30 7.26
CA PRO A 380 14.06 2.93 7.43
C PRO A 380 15.10 2.15 8.24
N GLY A 381 14.86 1.99 9.54
CA GLY A 381 15.53 0.95 10.32
C GLY A 381 16.88 1.29 10.97
N ARG A 382 17.19 2.54 11.32
CA ARG A 382 18.32 2.83 12.21
C ARG A 382 17.99 2.84 13.72
N ALA A 383 16.82 2.37 14.10
CA ALA A 383 16.49 2.14 15.51
C ALA A 383 17.13 0.84 16.06
N GLY A 384 18.39 0.53 15.72
CA GLY A 384 18.97 -0.75 16.12
C GLY A 384 20.49 -0.87 16.14
N ARG A 385 21.25 0.19 15.92
CA ARG A 385 22.69 0.14 16.19
C ARG A 385 23.07 1.22 17.19
N ARG A 386 22.95 0.89 18.46
CA ARG A 386 23.78 1.50 19.50
C ARG A 386 25.18 0.94 19.33
N ALA A 387 26.15 1.80 19.06
CA ALA A 387 27.53 1.53 19.31
C ALA A 387 27.77 1.61 20.83
#